data_3537bbce15b85e37094da4d39d41048f
#
_entry.id   3537bbce15b85e37094da4d39d41048f
#
_cell.length_a   1.000
_cell.length_b   1.000
_cell.length_c   1.000
_cell.angle_alpha   90.00
_cell.angle_beta   90.00
_cell.angle_gamma   90.00
#
_symmetry.space_group_name_H-M   'P 1'
#
loop_
_entity.id
_entity.type
_entity.pdbx_description
1 polymer ?
#
loop_
_entity_poly.entity_id
_entity_poly.type
_entity_poly.pdbx_seq_one_letter_code
_entity_poly.pdbx_strand_id
1 'polypeptide(L)'
;MIRYYLYQWQAKGNLQGLWFARAASDETLNLEALSEHMHSHNCPYSQGTILGVLRDAVKCTKELLLEGKKVKFDNLALFSVGIKGTGVLNQKEYSVQKNVDGLRLLARATGDLSTTRLFLDSQLKEVKYYGEGSVIDDTPNDGTDNTGGGEPSGGGSDNSGSGEPSGG
;
A
#
# COMPACT_ATOMS: atom_id res chain seq x y z
N MET A 1 -14.63 10.42 -8.06
CA MET A 1 -13.84 11.59 -8.55
C MET A 1 -12.47 11.54 -7.90
N ILE A 2 -11.41 11.52 -8.70
CA ILE A 2 -10.02 11.47 -8.22
C ILE A 2 -9.54 12.90 -7.98
N ARG A 3 -9.01 13.17 -6.79
CA ARG A 3 -8.39 14.45 -6.44
C ARG A 3 -6.92 14.42 -6.83
N TYR A 4 -6.38 15.54 -7.29
CA TYR A 4 -4.95 15.68 -7.59
C TYR A 4 -4.44 17.05 -7.16
N TYR A 5 -3.12 17.13 -6.93
CA TYR A 5 -2.40 18.39 -6.69
C TYR A 5 -1.23 18.51 -7.67
N LEU A 6 -0.81 19.74 -7.89
CA LEU A 6 0.36 20.02 -8.72
C LEU A 6 1.61 20.14 -7.85
N TYR A 7 2.71 19.56 -8.31
CA TYR A 7 4.03 19.70 -7.70
C TYR A 7 5.07 20.00 -8.76
N GLN A 8 6.13 20.73 -8.37
CA GLN A 8 7.22 21.07 -9.26
C GLN A 8 8.39 20.09 -9.04
N TRP A 9 8.89 19.53 -10.14
CA TRP A 9 10.03 18.62 -10.09
C TRP A 9 11.31 19.38 -9.75
N GLN A 10 11.96 19.03 -8.63
CA GLN A 10 13.14 19.73 -8.11
C GLN A 10 14.46 19.01 -8.44
N ALA A 11 14.43 17.72 -8.80
CA ALA A 11 15.66 16.99 -9.10
C ALA A 11 16.35 17.53 -10.36
N LYS A 12 17.69 17.59 -10.32
CA LYS A 12 18.51 18.05 -11.45
C LYS A 12 18.30 17.15 -12.67
N GLY A 13 18.11 17.75 -13.84
CA GLY A 13 17.93 17.05 -15.11
C GLY A 13 16.94 17.77 -16.03
N ASN A 14 16.59 17.14 -17.14
CA ASN A 14 15.72 17.74 -18.17
C ASN A 14 14.29 18.03 -17.71
N LEU A 15 13.88 17.49 -16.56
CA LEU A 15 12.53 17.70 -16.00
C LEU A 15 12.50 18.77 -14.91
N GLN A 16 13.66 19.33 -14.51
CA GLN A 16 13.73 20.31 -13.44
C GLN A 16 12.89 21.54 -13.76
N GLY A 17 12.07 21.95 -12.80
CA GLY A 17 11.19 23.11 -12.94
C GLY A 17 9.84 22.83 -13.62
N LEU A 18 9.62 21.64 -14.19
CA LEU A 18 8.34 21.26 -14.78
C LEU A 18 7.32 20.92 -13.68
N TRP A 19 6.06 21.23 -13.95
CA TRP A 19 4.95 20.92 -13.07
C TRP A 19 4.27 19.62 -13.48
N PHE A 20 3.99 18.77 -12.52
CA PHE A 20 3.33 17.48 -12.70
C PHE A 20 2.12 17.38 -11.77
N ALA A 21 1.11 16.61 -12.21
CA ALA A 21 -0.04 16.25 -11.37
C ALA A 21 0.25 14.94 -10.62
N ARG A 22 -0.10 14.91 -9.33
CA ARG A 22 -0.06 13.70 -8.49
C ARG A 22 -1.43 13.47 -7.88
N ALA A 23 -1.92 12.25 -7.91
CA ALA A 23 -3.18 11.89 -7.26
C ALA A 23 -3.05 12.09 -5.73
N ALA A 24 -4.07 12.71 -5.15
CA ALA A 24 -4.21 12.85 -3.71
C ALA A 24 -4.99 11.65 -3.18
N SER A 25 -4.33 10.81 -2.39
CA SER A 25 -4.97 9.67 -1.72
C SER A 25 -5.29 10.06 -0.27
N ASP A 26 -6.49 9.72 0.19
CA ASP A 26 -6.93 10.08 1.54
C ASP A 26 -6.43 9.07 2.58
N GLU A 27 -6.64 7.80 2.27
CA GLU A 27 -6.32 6.70 3.20
C GLU A 27 -5.98 5.42 2.43
N THR A 28 -5.32 4.50 3.11
CA THR A 28 -5.09 3.15 2.61
C THR A 28 -6.04 2.18 3.29
N LEU A 29 -6.92 1.55 2.53
CA LEU A 29 -7.85 0.56 3.04
C LEU A 29 -7.21 -0.83 3.01
N ASN A 30 -7.32 -1.56 4.11
CA ASN A 30 -6.89 -2.95 4.22
C ASN A 30 -7.99 -3.92 3.75
N LEU A 31 -7.70 -5.24 3.78
CA LEU A 31 -8.68 -6.26 3.38
C LEU A 31 -9.92 -6.30 4.28
N GLU A 32 -9.80 -5.89 5.52
CA GLU A 32 -10.93 -5.84 6.47
C GLU A 32 -11.91 -4.73 6.07
N ALA A 33 -11.41 -3.52 5.84
CA ALA A 33 -12.21 -2.40 5.35
C ALA A 33 -12.80 -2.69 3.96
N LEU A 34 -12.04 -3.37 3.07
CA LEU A 34 -12.56 -3.80 1.78
C LEU A 34 -13.69 -4.81 1.95
N SER A 35 -13.56 -5.78 2.85
CA SER A 35 -14.61 -6.79 3.08
C SER A 35 -15.89 -6.19 3.69
N GLU A 36 -15.75 -5.19 4.55
CA GLU A 36 -16.86 -4.40 5.08
C GLU A 36 -17.58 -3.63 3.97
N HIS A 37 -16.82 -2.94 3.15
CA HIS A 37 -17.35 -2.23 1.98
C HIS A 37 -18.09 -3.16 1.02
N MET A 38 -17.53 -4.34 0.71
CA MET A 38 -18.20 -5.34 -0.13
C MET A 38 -19.52 -5.84 0.52
N HIS A 39 -19.53 -6.06 1.84
CA HIS A 39 -20.72 -6.48 2.55
C HIS A 39 -21.82 -5.41 2.52
N SER A 40 -21.46 -4.11 2.58
CA SER A 40 -22.42 -2.99 2.52
C SER A 40 -23.17 -2.88 1.18
N HIS A 41 -22.66 -3.49 0.11
CA HIS A 41 -23.32 -3.55 -1.21
C HIS A 41 -24.36 -4.68 -1.33
N ASN A 42 -25.04 -5.07 -0.25
CA ASN A 42 -26.04 -6.15 -0.22
C ASN A 42 -25.47 -7.52 -0.65
N CYS A 43 -24.21 -7.78 -0.33
CA CYS A 43 -23.59 -9.07 -0.60
C CYS A 43 -24.25 -10.15 0.31
N PRO A 44 -24.62 -11.33 -0.23
CA PRO A 44 -25.27 -12.39 0.56
C PRO A 44 -24.32 -13.06 1.56
N TYR A 45 -23.01 -12.79 1.46
CA TYR A 45 -21.98 -13.37 2.33
C TYR A 45 -21.70 -12.45 3.51
N SER A 46 -21.41 -13.05 4.66
CA SER A 46 -20.95 -12.29 5.83
C SER A 46 -19.58 -11.64 5.56
N GLN A 47 -19.30 -10.53 6.22
CA GLN A 47 -17.98 -9.86 6.15
C GLN A 47 -16.84 -10.84 6.44
N GLY A 48 -16.98 -11.69 7.45
CA GLY A 48 -15.98 -12.71 7.81
C GLY A 48 -15.74 -13.73 6.70
N THR A 49 -16.79 -14.15 5.98
CA THR A 49 -16.67 -15.05 4.84
C THR A 49 -15.93 -14.37 3.69
N ILE A 50 -16.27 -13.13 3.37
CA ILE A 50 -15.61 -12.35 2.33
C ILE A 50 -14.13 -12.18 2.66
N LEU A 51 -13.81 -11.78 3.89
CA LEU A 51 -12.43 -11.60 4.35
C LEU A 51 -11.63 -12.91 4.26
N GLY A 52 -12.22 -14.04 4.66
CA GLY A 52 -11.62 -15.37 4.54
C GLY A 52 -11.24 -15.70 3.10
N VAL A 53 -12.19 -15.55 2.17
CA VAL A 53 -11.96 -15.80 0.73
C VAL A 53 -10.86 -14.89 0.16
N LEU A 54 -10.85 -13.61 0.52
CA LEU A 54 -9.81 -12.68 0.05
C LEU A 54 -8.43 -13.07 0.57
N ARG A 55 -8.30 -13.45 1.85
CA ARG A 55 -7.03 -13.93 2.43
C ARG A 55 -6.54 -15.21 1.74
N ASP A 56 -7.43 -16.15 1.50
CA ASP A 56 -7.10 -17.40 0.81
C ASP A 56 -6.69 -17.14 -0.65
N ALA A 57 -7.36 -16.23 -1.35
CA ALA A 57 -7.00 -15.84 -2.71
C ALA A 57 -5.57 -15.27 -2.77
N VAL A 58 -5.19 -14.41 -1.82
CA VAL A 58 -3.81 -13.86 -1.72
C VAL A 58 -2.81 -14.99 -1.47
N LYS A 59 -3.11 -15.90 -0.53
CA LYS A 59 -2.24 -17.04 -0.19
C LYS A 59 -2.03 -17.97 -1.38
N CYS A 60 -3.10 -18.41 -2.04
CA CYS A 60 -3.03 -19.28 -3.21
C CYS A 60 -2.32 -18.59 -4.38
N THR A 61 -2.54 -17.30 -4.56
CA THR A 61 -1.81 -16.52 -5.59
C THR A 61 -0.30 -16.57 -5.33
N LYS A 62 0.14 -16.36 -4.08
CA LYS A 62 1.56 -16.47 -3.72
C LYS A 62 2.12 -17.86 -4.02
N GLU A 63 1.42 -18.91 -3.67
CA GLU A 63 1.85 -20.30 -3.94
C GLU A 63 2.05 -20.55 -5.43
N LEU A 64 1.07 -20.19 -6.26
CA LEU A 64 1.14 -20.33 -7.71
C LEU A 64 2.28 -19.51 -8.35
N LEU A 65 2.51 -18.30 -7.84
CA LEU A 65 3.61 -17.45 -8.31
C LEU A 65 4.98 -18.06 -7.98
N LEU A 66 5.13 -18.69 -6.82
CA LEU A 66 6.37 -19.37 -6.43
C LEU A 66 6.60 -20.66 -7.23
N GLU A 67 5.56 -21.28 -7.78
CA GLU A 67 5.65 -22.38 -8.75
C GLU A 67 6.00 -21.89 -10.18
N GLY A 68 6.26 -20.60 -10.37
CA GLY A 68 6.58 -20.00 -11.66
C GLY A 68 5.37 -19.73 -12.57
N LYS A 69 4.15 -19.85 -12.05
CA LYS A 69 2.93 -19.56 -12.79
C LYS A 69 2.61 -18.08 -12.76
N LYS A 70 1.85 -17.60 -13.75
CA LYS A 70 1.24 -16.28 -13.75
C LYS A 70 -0.22 -16.44 -13.34
N VAL A 71 -0.70 -15.54 -12.48
CA VAL A 71 -2.09 -15.56 -12.00
C VAL A 71 -2.81 -14.31 -12.52
N LYS A 72 -3.89 -14.52 -13.26
CA LYS A 72 -4.73 -13.45 -13.76
C LYS A 72 -6.02 -13.39 -12.96
N PHE A 73 -6.27 -12.27 -12.34
CA PHE A 73 -7.60 -11.90 -11.87
C PHE A 73 -8.27 -11.07 -12.98
N ASP A 74 -9.33 -11.60 -13.55
CA ASP A 74 -10.04 -10.90 -14.61
C ASP A 74 -10.56 -9.56 -14.11
N ASN A 75 -10.41 -8.53 -14.96
CA ASN A 75 -10.77 -7.14 -14.68
C ASN A 75 -9.99 -6.48 -13.53
N LEU A 76 -8.97 -7.15 -12.97
CA LEU A 76 -8.11 -6.60 -11.93
C LEU A 76 -6.66 -6.49 -12.41
N ALA A 77 -5.94 -7.59 -12.39
CA ALA A 77 -4.54 -7.58 -12.77
C ALA A 77 -4.01 -8.98 -13.14
N LEU A 78 -2.94 -8.99 -13.94
CA LEU A 78 -2.08 -10.13 -14.16
C LEU A 78 -0.86 -10.02 -13.24
N PHE A 79 -0.71 -10.99 -12.35
CA PHE A 79 0.41 -11.11 -11.42
C PHE A 79 1.47 -12.06 -11.97
N SER A 80 2.74 -11.69 -11.80
CA SER A 80 3.89 -12.51 -12.17
C SER A 80 5.09 -12.18 -11.29
N VAL A 81 6.10 -13.05 -11.27
CA VAL A 81 7.35 -12.80 -10.55
C VAL A 81 8.43 -12.38 -11.54
N GLY A 82 9.16 -11.33 -11.22
CA GLY A 82 10.37 -10.92 -11.90
C GLY A 82 11.60 -11.17 -11.02
N ILE A 83 12.73 -11.45 -11.67
CA ILE A 83 14.02 -11.57 -11.00
C ILE A 83 14.71 -10.21 -11.02
N LYS A 84 15.18 -9.75 -9.86
CA LYS A 84 16.04 -8.58 -9.72
C LYS A 84 17.49 -9.05 -9.64
N GLY A 85 18.37 -8.45 -10.42
CA GLY A 85 19.75 -8.84 -10.41
C GLY A 85 20.60 -8.06 -11.41
N THR A 86 21.88 -8.40 -11.46
CA THR A 86 22.90 -7.81 -12.34
C THR A 86 23.23 -8.74 -13.50
N GLY A 87 23.45 -8.14 -14.68
CA GLY A 87 23.87 -8.88 -15.88
C GLY A 87 25.37 -9.13 -15.89
N VAL A 88 25.79 -10.15 -16.67
CA VAL A 88 27.18 -10.45 -17.01
C VAL A 88 27.36 -10.51 -18.52
N LEU A 89 28.59 -10.26 -19.01
CA LEU A 89 28.87 -10.30 -20.44
C LEU A 89 28.91 -11.75 -20.99
N ASN A 90 29.35 -12.68 -20.19
CA ASN A 90 29.46 -14.09 -20.59
C ASN A 90 28.51 -14.96 -19.76
N GLN A 91 27.64 -15.72 -20.45
CA GLN A 91 26.68 -16.62 -19.81
C GLN A 91 27.31 -17.59 -18.80
N LYS A 92 28.54 -18.08 -19.06
CA LYS A 92 29.25 -19.01 -18.16
C LYS A 92 29.66 -18.39 -16.82
N GLU A 93 29.67 -17.05 -16.72
CA GLU A 93 30.00 -16.32 -15.50
C GLU A 93 28.77 -16.02 -14.63
N TYR A 94 27.57 -16.28 -15.18
CA TYR A 94 26.33 -16.04 -14.45
C TYR A 94 26.15 -17.06 -13.34
N SER A 95 25.95 -16.60 -12.13
CA SER A 95 25.66 -17.41 -10.96
C SER A 95 24.48 -16.79 -10.19
N VAL A 96 23.52 -17.61 -9.80
CA VAL A 96 22.37 -17.18 -9.00
C VAL A 96 22.84 -16.48 -7.71
N GLN A 97 23.86 -17.02 -7.05
CA GLN A 97 24.38 -16.50 -5.80
C GLN A 97 25.04 -15.11 -5.92
N LYS A 98 25.57 -14.80 -7.11
CA LYS A 98 26.28 -13.52 -7.34
C LYS A 98 25.43 -12.49 -8.07
N ASN A 99 24.52 -12.94 -8.94
CA ASN A 99 23.85 -12.08 -9.89
C ASN A 99 22.37 -11.88 -9.61
N VAL A 100 21.76 -12.65 -8.70
CA VAL A 100 20.36 -12.49 -8.32
C VAL A 100 20.28 -11.83 -6.95
N ASP A 101 19.75 -10.58 -6.92
CA ASP A 101 19.57 -9.81 -5.69
C ASP A 101 18.24 -10.17 -4.99
N GLY A 102 17.27 -10.69 -5.74
CA GLY A 102 15.98 -11.07 -5.18
C GLY A 102 14.88 -11.24 -6.22
N LEU A 103 13.66 -11.39 -5.72
CA LEU A 103 12.44 -11.48 -6.52
C LEU A 103 11.58 -10.23 -6.31
N ARG A 104 10.83 -9.85 -7.33
CA ARG A 104 9.85 -8.76 -7.25
C ARG A 104 8.51 -9.21 -7.80
N LEU A 105 7.44 -8.78 -7.16
CA LEU A 105 6.10 -8.93 -7.70
C LEU A 105 5.89 -7.93 -8.84
N LEU A 106 5.40 -8.43 -9.96
CA LEU A 106 4.96 -7.62 -11.09
C LEU A 106 3.44 -7.75 -11.18
N ALA A 107 2.74 -6.63 -11.11
CA ALA A 107 1.31 -6.55 -11.32
C ALA A 107 1.02 -5.66 -12.54
N ARG A 108 0.25 -6.17 -13.48
CA ARG A 108 -0.20 -5.43 -14.66
C ARG A 108 -1.72 -5.38 -14.69
N ALA A 109 -2.28 -4.20 -14.59
CA ALA A 109 -3.72 -3.99 -14.64
C ALA A 109 -4.34 -4.56 -15.92
N THR A 110 -5.55 -5.13 -15.81
CA THR A 110 -6.29 -5.76 -16.91
C THR A 110 -7.76 -5.36 -16.85
N GLY A 111 -8.43 -5.43 -18.01
CA GLY A 111 -9.87 -5.19 -18.10
C GLY A 111 -10.26 -3.79 -17.61
N ASP A 112 -11.19 -3.73 -16.67
CA ASP A 112 -11.77 -2.48 -16.17
C ASP A 112 -10.75 -1.60 -15.41
N LEU A 113 -9.71 -2.19 -14.83
CA LEU A 113 -8.63 -1.44 -14.17
C LEU A 113 -7.47 -1.08 -15.11
N SER A 114 -7.59 -1.34 -16.42
CA SER A 114 -6.59 -0.87 -17.38
C SER A 114 -6.53 0.64 -17.43
N THR A 115 -5.35 1.20 -17.74
CA THR A 115 -5.13 2.65 -17.78
C THR A 115 -6.16 3.39 -18.62
N THR A 116 -6.51 2.84 -19.80
CA THR A 116 -7.48 3.45 -20.70
C THR A 116 -8.88 3.50 -20.08
N ARG A 117 -9.33 2.40 -19.46
CA ARG A 117 -10.64 2.34 -18.83
C ARG A 117 -10.72 3.25 -17.61
N LEU A 118 -9.74 3.18 -16.71
CA LEU A 118 -9.68 4.07 -15.55
C LEU A 118 -9.72 5.55 -15.94
N PHE A 119 -9.04 5.92 -17.03
CA PHE A 119 -9.06 7.30 -17.52
C PHE A 119 -10.43 7.70 -18.06
N LEU A 120 -11.11 6.83 -18.85
CA LEU A 120 -12.45 7.10 -19.39
C LEU A 120 -13.50 7.25 -18.29
N ASP A 121 -13.41 6.43 -17.24
CA ASP A 121 -14.39 6.40 -16.15
C ASP A 121 -14.08 7.43 -15.05
N SER A 122 -12.90 8.08 -15.10
CA SER A 122 -12.46 9.01 -14.06
C SER A 122 -12.89 10.43 -14.32
N GLN A 123 -13.17 11.15 -13.23
CA GLN A 123 -13.24 12.61 -13.19
C GLN A 123 -12.13 13.12 -12.29
N LEU A 124 -11.36 14.09 -12.80
CA LEU A 124 -10.23 14.69 -12.08
C LEU A 124 -10.63 16.05 -11.50
N LYS A 125 -10.27 16.29 -10.25
CA LYS A 125 -10.48 17.57 -9.56
C LYS A 125 -9.18 18.03 -8.89
N GLU A 126 -8.73 19.24 -9.24
CA GLU A 126 -7.60 19.85 -8.58
C GLU A 126 -7.94 20.26 -7.14
N VAL A 127 -7.05 19.93 -6.22
CA VAL A 127 -7.12 20.37 -4.81
C VAL A 127 -6.09 21.47 -4.62
N LYS A 128 -6.54 22.71 -4.43
CA LYS A 128 -5.67 23.90 -4.35
C LYS A 128 -4.80 23.97 -3.08
N TYR A 129 -5.08 23.18 -2.06
CA TYR A 129 -4.38 23.20 -0.78
C TYR A 129 -4.05 21.79 -0.29
N TYR A 130 -2.87 21.32 -0.58
CA TYR A 130 -2.10 20.50 0.34
C TYR A 130 -1.17 21.49 1.08
N GLY A 131 -1.34 21.62 2.41
CA GLY A 131 -0.83 22.72 3.21
C GLY A 131 0.62 23.12 2.91
N GLU A 132 0.88 24.40 2.98
CA GLU A 132 2.24 24.94 3.08
C GLU A 132 2.97 24.19 4.20
N GLY A 133 3.99 23.41 3.83
CA GLY A 133 4.85 22.70 4.77
C GLY A 133 4.91 21.17 4.65
N SER A 134 4.13 20.53 3.81
CA SER A 134 4.33 19.11 3.53
C SER A 134 5.53 18.92 2.60
N VAL A 135 6.71 18.79 3.18
CA VAL A 135 7.83 18.15 2.48
C VAL A 135 7.38 16.72 2.22
N ILE A 136 7.03 16.42 0.98
CA ILE A 136 6.76 15.04 0.58
C ILE A 136 8.12 14.37 0.56
N ASP A 137 8.38 13.56 1.57
CA ASP A 137 9.51 12.65 1.59
C ASP A 137 9.25 11.58 0.52
N ASP A 138 9.91 11.75 -0.62
CA ASP A 138 9.86 10.82 -1.77
C ASP A 138 10.72 9.56 -1.51
N THR A 139 10.98 9.20 -0.25
CA THR A 139 11.57 7.91 0.05
C THR A 139 10.53 6.82 -0.25
N PRO A 140 10.84 5.84 -1.11
CA PRO A 140 9.99 4.67 -1.26
C PRO A 140 9.87 4.04 0.13
N ASN A 141 8.64 3.94 0.63
CA ASN A 141 8.34 3.26 1.88
C ASN A 141 8.76 1.80 1.73
N ASP A 142 10.00 1.51 2.12
CA ASP A 142 10.47 0.16 2.37
C ASP A 142 9.76 -0.27 3.66
N GLY A 143 8.75 -1.13 3.49
CA GLY A 143 7.86 -1.57 4.56
C GLY A 143 8.59 -2.30 5.68
N THR A 144 9.23 -1.55 6.55
CA THR A 144 9.65 -2.01 7.87
C THR A 144 8.67 -1.43 8.89
N ASP A 145 7.67 -2.23 9.25
CA ASP A 145 6.86 -2.05 10.46
C ASP A 145 7.80 -1.90 11.67
N ASN A 146 7.95 -0.67 12.14
CA ASN A 146 8.57 -0.41 13.43
C ASN A 146 7.46 -0.15 14.47
N THR A 147 6.97 -1.22 15.10
CA THR A 147 6.20 -1.16 16.33
C THR A 147 7.12 -0.71 17.47
N GLY A 148 7.27 0.60 17.62
CA GLY A 148 7.92 1.23 18.76
C GLY A 148 6.87 1.62 19.80
N GLY A 149 6.70 0.81 20.84
CA GLY A 149 5.93 1.16 22.02
C GLY A 149 6.57 2.37 22.73
N GLY A 150 5.78 3.43 22.90
CA GLY A 150 6.09 4.55 23.77
C GLY A 150 5.19 4.51 24.99
N GLU A 151 5.76 4.12 26.13
CA GLU A 151 5.12 4.27 27.44
C GLU A 151 4.95 5.74 27.78
N PRO A 152 3.84 6.17 28.39
CA PRO A 152 3.77 7.47 29.04
C PRO A 152 4.28 7.34 30.49
N SER A 153 5.40 7.99 30.75
CA SER A 153 5.95 8.27 32.05
C SER A 153 4.97 9.00 32.95
N GLY A 154 4.76 8.46 34.16
CA GLY A 154 3.95 9.03 35.18
C GLY A 154 4.54 10.30 35.81
N GLY A 155 3.67 11.17 36.24
CA GLY A 155 3.95 12.28 37.14
C GLY A 155 2.93 12.23 38.28
N GLY A 156 3.40 11.92 39.48
CA GLY A 156 2.60 11.87 40.67
C GLY A 156 2.23 13.26 41.20
N SER A 157 1.20 13.30 42.00
CA SER A 157 1.06 14.26 43.06
C SER A 157 0.09 13.74 44.13
N ASP A 158 0.62 13.66 45.32
CA ASP A 158 0.00 13.34 46.58
C ASP A 158 -1.25 14.20 46.86
N ASN A 159 -2.26 13.65 47.45
CA ASN A 159 -2.94 14.33 48.54
C ASN A 159 -3.65 13.34 49.47
N SER A 160 -3.20 13.40 50.71
CA SER A 160 -3.69 12.76 51.93
C SER A 160 -5.10 13.23 52.30
N GLY A 161 -5.91 12.30 52.81
CA GLY A 161 -7.19 12.63 53.46
C GLY A 161 -7.81 11.44 54.17
N SER A 162 -7.48 11.34 55.43
CA SER A 162 -7.99 10.45 56.46
C SER A 162 -9.50 10.43 56.64
N GLY A 163 -10.11 9.31 57.04
CA GLY A 163 -11.45 9.25 57.59
C GLY A 163 -12.07 7.88 57.66
N GLU A 164 -11.76 7.06 58.65
CA GLU A 164 -12.66 6.08 59.26
C GLU A 164 -13.59 6.80 60.23
N PRO A 165 -14.65 6.12 60.83
CA PRO A 165 -15.03 4.71 60.82
C PRO A 165 -16.57 4.45 60.86
N SER A 166 -16.91 3.18 61.07
CA SER A 166 -18.00 2.61 61.86
C SER A 166 -19.37 2.34 61.23
N GLY A 167 -19.74 1.12 61.17
CA GLY A 167 -20.78 0.51 62.03
C GLY A 167 -22.03 0.07 61.30
N GLY A 168 -22.39 -1.18 61.47
CA GLY A 168 -23.71 -1.73 61.19
C GLY A 168 -23.65 -3.04 60.46
#